data_a15521ca3577a23a7c9637106796f165
#
_entry.id   a15521ca3577a23a7c9637106796f165
#
_cell.length_a   1.000
_cell.length_b   1.000
_cell.length_c   1.000
_cell.angle_alpha   90.00
_cell.angle_beta   90.00
_cell.angle_gamma   90.00
#
_symmetry.space_group_name_H-M   'P 1'
#
loop_
_entity.id
_entity.type
_entity.pdbx_description
1 polymer ?
#
loop_
_entity_poly.entity_id
_entity_poly.type
_entity_poly.pdbx_seq_one_letter_code
_entity_poly.pdbx_strand_id
1 'polypeptide(L)'
;RDKMGAFLTDHRLTFEKIEMFSTPRRLAVRVVGLADKQSDLTEDFKGPSKKIALDADGNFTKAAEGFVRGKGLTVEDITFREIKGEEYVYVTKEEIGRPVEEIIPAVTEVLQALTFPVSMHWANNTFEYIRPVHTLTVLLDEQAFDLDFLDIKSGRTSRGHRFLGQETEIASADSYEDDLRAQFVIASPLERGDMIVDQIQALEEEHGVSIEIDEDLLN
;
A
#
# COMPACT_ATOMS: atom_id res chain seq x y z
N ARG A 1 1.60 -7.68 3.97
CA ARG A 1 1.54 -7.84 2.53
C ARG A 1 0.13 -7.58 2.02
N ASP A 2 -0.85 -8.41 2.41
CA ASP A 2 -2.21 -8.39 1.84
C ASP A 2 -2.92 -7.06 2.05
N LYS A 3 -2.77 -6.44 3.22
CA LYS A 3 -3.34 -5.11 3.48
C LYS A 3 -2.71 -4.00 2.62
N MET A 4 -1.42 -4.08 2.33
CA MET A 4 -0.77 -3.15 1.41
C MET A 4 -1.25 -3.38 -0.03
N GLY A 5 -1.37 -4.65 -0.46
CA GLY A 5 -1.91 -4.98 -1.78
C GLY A 5 -3.35 -4.49 -1.96
N ALA A 6 -4.21 -4.68 -0.95
CA ALA A 6 -5.58 -4.14 -0.96
C ALA A 6 -5.58 -2.62 -1.06
N PHE A 7 -4.81 -1.93 -0.22
CA PHE A 7 -4.67 -0.47 -0.25
C PHE A 7 -4.27 0.05 -1.64
N LEU A 8 -3.25 -0.54 -2.26
CA LEU A 8 -2.80 -0.13 -3.60
C LEU A 8 -3.88 -0.37 -4.65
N THR A 9 -4.57 -1.50 -4.57
CA THR A 9 -5.68 -1.85 -5.49
C THR A 9 -6.86 -0.89 -5.33
N ASP A 10 -7.26 -0.60 -4.09
CA ASP A 10 -8.37 0.32 -3.78
C ASP A 10 -8.06 1.75 -4.26
N HIS A 11 -6.77 2.13 -4.24
CA HIS A 11 -6.29 3.40 -4.78
C HIS A 11 -5.91 3.34 -6.27
N ARG A 12 -6.24 2.27 -6.99
CA ARG A 12 -5.96 2.10 -8.43
C ARG A 12 -4.49 2.28 -8.80
N LEU A 13 -3.59 1.88 -7.90
CA LEU A 13 -2.15 1.87 -8.11
C LEU A 13 -1.70 0.47 -8.52
N THR A 14 -1.06 0.35 -9.67
CA THR A 14 -0.44 -0.90 -10.11
C THR A 14 0.96 -1.04 -9.56
N PHE A 15 1.39 -2.27 -9.35
CA PHE A 15 2.71 -2.62 -8.83
C PHE A 15 3.13 -4.02 -9.33
N GLU A 16 4.40 -4.33 -9.29
CA GLU A 16 4.91 -5.64 -9.71
C GLU A 16 4.87 -6.66 -8.57
N LYS A 17 5.45 -6.33 -7.43
CA LYS A 17 5.51 -7.22 -6.26
C LYS A 17 5.57 -6.44 -4.94
N ILE A 18 5.22 -7.14 -3.87
CA ILE A 18 5.38 -6.66 -2.49
C ILE A 18 6.32 -7.62 -1.76
N GLU A 19 7.46 -7.10 -1.34
CA GLU A 19 8.44 -7.79 -0.51
C GLU A 19 8.20 -7.47 0.96
N MET A 20 8.43 -8.45 1.81
CA MET A 20 8.21 -8.33 3.25
C MET A 20 9.52 -8.50 4.01
N PHE A 21 9.73 -7.61 4.96
CA PHE A 21 10.85 -7.66 5.87
C PHE A 21 10.36 -7.67 7.30
N SER A 22 10.91 -8.53 8.12
CA SER A 22 10.55 -8.61 9.51
C SER A 22 11.73 -9.04 10.39
N THR A 23 11.75 -8.50 11.58
CA THR A 23 12.55 -8.97 12.69
C THR A 23 11.67 -8.92 13.94
N PRO A 24 12.07 -9.47 15.10
CA PRO A 24 11.29 -9.29 16.34
C PRO A 24 11.03 -7.83 16.73
N ARG A 25 11.61 -6.87 16.01
CA ARG A 25 11.51 -5.43 16.29
C ARG A 25 11.13 -4.57 15.10
N ARG A 26 10.89 -5.18 13.92
CA ARG A 26 10.56 -4.47 12.67
C ARG A 26 9.49 -5.18 11.90
N LEU A 27 8.65 -4.38 11.27
CA LEU A 27 7.79 -4.79 10.18
C LEU A 27 8.01 -3.78 9.05
N ALA A 28 8.34 -4.26 7.87
CA ALA A 28 8.46 -3.40 6.71
C ALA A 28 7.95 -4.12 5.45
N VAL A 29 7.53 -3.34 4.49
CA VAL A 29 7.18 -3.80 3.15
C VAL A 29 7.86 -2.88 2.14
N ARG A 30 8.33 -3.46 1.04
CA ARG A 30 8.78 -2.75 -0.15
C ARG A 30 7.87 -3.10 -1.30
N VAL A 31 7.34 -2.09 -1.95
CA VAL A 31 6.52 -2.23 -3.16
C VAL A 31 7.43 -1.95 -4.35
N VAL A 32 7.60 -2.93 -5.21
CA VAL A 32 8.46 -2.83 -6.39
C VAL A 32 7.59 -2.59 -7.62
N GLY A 33 8.04 -1.72 -8.51
CA GLY A 33 7.32 -1.38 -9.73
C GLY A 33 6.01 -0.63 -9.46
N LEU A 34 5.98 0.21 -8.43
CA LEU A 34 4.82 1.03 -8.11
C LEU A 34 4.61 2.08 -9.21
N ALA A 35 3.37 2.21 -9.68
CA ALA A 35 3.02 3.20 -10.68
C ALA A 35 3.15 4.64 -10.15
N ASP A 36 3.58 5.57 -10.99
CA ASP A 36 3.74 6.99 -10.64
C ASP A 36 2.40 7.69 -10.38
N LYS A 37 1.31 7.15 -10.88
CA LYS A 37 -0.04 7.69 -10.67
C LYS A 37 -1.10 6.58 -10.63
N GLN A 38 -2.25 6.92 -10.09
CA GLN A 38 -3.45 6.09 -10.18
C GLN A 38 -3.86 5.88 -11.65
N SER A 39 -4.40 4.71 -11.95
CA SER A 39 -5.05 4.49 -13.23
C SER A 39 -6.24 5.41 -13.38
N ASP A 40 -6.38 6.01 -14.56
CA ASP A 40 -7.56 6.82 -14.89
C ASP A 40 -8.81 5.93 -14.81
N LEU A 41 -9.90 6.48 -14.32
CA LEU A 41 -11.18 5.78 -14.19
C LEU A 41 -12.17 6.37 -15.18
N THR A 42 -12.74 5.53 -16.00
CA THR A 42 -13.84 5.89 -16.91
C THR A 42 -15.08 5.10 -16.50
N GLU A 43 -16.09 5.79 -16.05
CA GLU A 43 -17.36 5.17 -15.63
C GLU A 43 -18.52 5.62 -16.53
N ASP A 44 -19.22 4.66 -17.09
CA ASP A 44 -20.45 4.89 -17.84
C ASP A 44 -21.67 4.77 -16.91
N PHE A 45 -22.45 5.83 -16.84
CA PHE A 45 -23.70 5.84 -16.08
C PHE A 45 -24.90 5.83 -17.00
N LYS A 46 -25.80 4.86 -16.77
CA LYS A 46 -27.07 4.78 -17.43
C LYS A 46 -28.09 5.67 -16.71
N GLY A 47 -28.70 6.59 -17.46
CA GLY A 47 -29.75 7.49 -16.99
C GLY A 47 -31.16 7.09 -17.46
N PRO A 48 -32.11 8.04 -17.44
CA PRO A 48 -33.47 7.82 -17.86
C PRO A 48 -33.56 7.49 -19.37
N SER A 49 -34.69 6.94 -19.80
CA SER A 49 -34.94 6.75 -21.24
C SER A 49 -35.05 8.10 -21.94
N LYS A 50 -34.71 8.13 -23.21
CA LYS A 50 -34.78 9.34 -24.08
C LYS A 50 -36.16 10.01 -24.02
N LYS A 51 -37.22 9.22 -23.93
CA LYS A 51 -38.60 9.71 -23.82
C LYS A 51 -38.85 10.51 -22.54
N ILE A 52 -38.11 10.23 -21.48
CA ILE A 52 -38.20 10.94 -20.20
C ILE A 52 -37.18 12.08 -20.15
N ALA A 53 -36.05 11.89 -20.80
CA ALA A 53 -34.95 12.84 -20.82
C ALA A 53 -35.19 14.07 -21.72
N LEU A 54 -36.00 13.95 -22.75
CA LEU A 54 -36.37 15.04 -23.65
C LEU A 54 -37.85 15.34 -23.54
N ASP A 55 -38.21 16.63 -23.67
CA ASP A 55 -39.60 17.10 -23.82
C ASP A 55 -40.06 17.00 -25.26
N ALA A 56 -41.30 17.45 -25.54
CA ALA A 56 -41.89 17.42 -26.85
C ALA A 56 -41.19 18.33 -27.90
N ASP A 57 -40.45 19.33 -27.40
CA ASP A 57 -39.70 20.29 -28.19
C ASP A 57 -38.22 19.86 -28.37
N GLY A 58 -37.82 18.74 -27.76
CA GLY A 58 -36.46 18.19 -27.84
C GLY A 58 -35.47 18.78 -26.84
N ASN A 59 -35.94 19.53 -25.85
CA ASN A 59 -35.08 20.06 -24.78
C ASN A 59 -34.94 19.04 -23.67
N PHE A 60 -33.80 19.14 -22.94
CA PHE A 60 -33.57 18.27 -21.78
C PHE A 60 -34.53 18.62 -20.65
N THR A 61 -35.13 17.61 -20.07
CA THR A 61 -36.01 17.73 -18.91
C THR A 61 -35.22 17.85 -17.60
N LYS A 62 -35.90 18.34 -16.54
CA LYS A 62 -35.34 18.37 -15.21
C LYS A 62 -34.80 17.00 -14.72
N ALA A 63 -35.35 15.90 -15.24
CA ALA A 63 -34.91 14.55 -14.92
C ALA A 63 -33.52 14.27 -15.52
N ALA A 64 -33.27 14.68 -16.76
CA ALA A 64 -31.98 14.56 -17.42
C ALA A 64 -30.95 15.49 -16.78
N GLU A 65 -31.32 16.76 -16.53
CA GLU A 65 -30.46 17.74 -15.85
C GLU A 65 -30.07 17.29 -14.43
N GLY A 66 -31.03 16.77 -13.66
CA GLY A 66 -30.80 16.26 -12.32
C GLY A 66 -29.88 15.05 -12.30
N PHE A 67 -30.01 14.17 -13.29
CA PHE A 67 -29.16 13.00 -13.43
C PHE A 67 -27.68 13.39 -13.69
N VAL A 68 -27.42 14.25 -14.69
CA VAL A 68 -26.06 14.66 -15.03
C VAL A 68 -25.42 15.50 -13.90
N ARG A 69 -26.20 16.40 -13.28
CA ARG A 69 -25.74 17.19 -12.13
C ARG A 69 -25.35 16.32 -10.95
N GLY A 70 -26.11 15.27 -10.68
CA GLY A 70 -25.79 14.29 -9.62
C GLY A 70 -24.49 13.52 -9.87
N LYS A 71 -23.97 13.55 -11.10
CA LYS A 71 -22.68 12.95 -11.48
C LYS A 71 -21.56 13.98 -11.65
N GLY A 72 -21.86 15.27 -11.41
CA GLY A 72 -20.91 16.37 -11.60
C GLY A 72 -20.64 16.70 -13.06
N LEU A 73 -21.58 16.34 -13.97
CA LEU A 73 -21.49 16.52 -15.40
C LEU A 73 -22.56 17.50 -15.89
N THR A 74 -22.53 17.84 -17.17
CA THR A 74 -23.48 18.75 -17.86
C THR A 74 -24.33 18.00 -18.85
N VAL A 75 -25.35 18.66 -19.36
CA VAL A 75 -26.21 18.08 -20.44
C VAL A 75 -25.46 17.88 -21.74
N GLU A 76 -24.35 18.57 -21.96
CA GLU A 76 -23.49 18.43 -23.12
C GLU A 76 -22.74 17.08 -23.15
N ASP A 77 -22.57 16.45 -21.99
CA ASP A 77 -21.91 15.15 -21.85
C ASP A 77 -22.87 13.97 -22.10
N ILE A 78 -24.16 14.27 -22.39
CA ILE A 78 -25.17 13.24 -22.63
C ILE A 78 -24.96 12.59 -24.00
N THR A 79 -24.89 11.28 -23.97
CA THR A 79 -24.96 10.43 -25.16
C THR A 79 -26.20 9.54 -25.08
N PHE A 80 -26.72 9.11 -26.23
CA PHE A 80 -27.83 8.17 -26.28
C PHE A 80 -27.32 6.80 -26.74
N ARG A 81 -27.65 5.75 -25.99
CA ARG A 81 -27.34 4.38 -26.37
C ARG A 81 -28.63 3.56 -26.40
N GLU A 82 -28.82 2.78 -27.46
CA GLU A 82 -29.96 1.89 -27.59
C GLU A 82 -29.74 0.59 -26.82
N ILE A 83 -30.72 0.22 -25.98
CA ILE A 83 -30.76 -1.05 -25.28
C ILE A 83 -32.14 -1.66 -25.48
N LYS A 84 -32.18 -2.85 -26.06
CA LYS A 84 -33.43 -3.62 -26.31
C LYS A 84 -34.53 -2.81 -27.04
N GLY A 85 -34.14 -1.98 -27.99
CA GLY A 85 -35.08 -1.19 -28.78
C GLY A 85 -35.52 0.13 -28.15
N GLU A 86 -34.96 0.52 -27.00
CA GLU A 86 -35.19 1.83 -26.39
C GLU A 86 -33.84 2.57 -26.19
N GLU A 87 -33.88 3.88 -26.51
CA GLU A 87 -32.73 4.76 -26.28
C GLU A 87 -32.72 5.28 -24.81
N TYR A 88 -31.55 5.22 -24.19
CA TYR A 88 -31.30 5.71 -22.83
C TYR A 88 -30.21 6.77 -22.86
N VAL A 89 -30.31 7.70 -21.91
CA VAL A 89 -29.25 8.65 -21.61
C VAL A 89 -28.07 7.88 -21.02
N TYR A 90 -26.89 8.16 -21.53
CA TYR A 90 -25.61 7.73 -20.98
C TYR A 90 -24.71 8.93 -20.79
N VAL A 91 -23.99 8.94 -19.70
CA VAL A 91 -22.89 9.87 -19.49
C VAL A 91 -21.66 9.10 -19.06
N THR A 92 -20.53 9.51 -19.58
CA THR A 92 -19.22 8.96 -19.24
C THR A 92 -18.51 9.96 -18.34
N LYS A 93 -18.17 9.54 -17.12
CA LYS A 93 -17.36 10.33 -16.21
C LYS A 93 -15.93 9.84 -16.28
N GLU A 94 -15.02 10.71 -16.58
CA GLU A 94 -13.59 10.47 -16.54
C GLU A 94 -13.02 11.08 -15.27
N GLU A 95 -12.27 10.29 -14.51
CA GLU A 95 -11.52 10.73 -13.35
C GLU A 95 -10.04 10.46 -13.61
N ILE A 96 -9.28 11.53 -13.77
CA ILE A 96 -7.84 11.45 -13.99
C ILE A 96 -7.18 10.97 -12.71
N GLY A 97 -6.31 9.98 -12.83
CA GLY A 97 -5.55 9.44 -11.70
C GLY A 97 -4.64 10.48 -11.07
N ARG A 98 -4.61 10.52 -9.75
CA ARG A 98 -3.73 11.40 -8.99
C ARG A 98 -2.32 10.84 -8.93
N PRO A 99 -1.28 11.69 -8.84
CA PRO A 99 0.09 11.26 -8.58
C PRO A 99 0.20 10.41 -7.30
N VAL A 100 1.11 9.44 -7.30
CA VAL A 100 1.29 8.52 -6.16
C VAL A 100 1.70 9.27 -4.89
N GLU A 101 2.42 10.36 -4.99
CA GLU A 101 2.85 11.20 -3.88
C GLU A 101 1.67 11.76 -3.08
N GLU A 102 0.54 12.00 -3.74
CA GLU A 102 -0.69 12.46 -3.07
C GLU A 102 -1.42 11.32 -2.34
N ILE A 103 -1.11 10.06 -2.69
CA ILE A 103 -1.74 8.87 -2.10
C ILE A 103 -0.93 8.33 -0.93
N ILE A 104 0.40 8.43 -0.97
CA ILE A 104 1.29 7.91 0.09
C ILE A 104 0.87 8.36 1.50
N PRO A 105 0.43 9.58 1.76
CA PRO A 105 -0.04 9.96 3.10
C PRO A 105 -1.15 9.07 3.67
N ALA A 106 -1.97 8.47 2.83
CA ALA A 106 -3.03 7.54 3.25
C ALA A 106 -2.50 6.15 3.67
N VAL A 107 -1.21 5.85 3.50
CA VAL A 107 -0.63 4.55 3.90
C VAL A 107 -0.75 4.29 5.41
N THR A 108 -0.99 5.32 6.22
CA THR A 108 -1.32 5.19 7.64
C THR A 108 -2.55 4.30 7.88
N GLU A 109 -3.49 4.23 6.93
CA GLU A 109 -4.65 3.33 6.96
C GLU A 109 -4.21 1.86 7.00
N VAL A 110 -3.14 1.51 6.28
CA VAL A 110 -2.55 0.16 6.31
C VAL A 110 -2.01 -0.17 7.69
N LEU A 111 -1.32 0.79 8.32
CA LEU A 111 -0.78 0.63 9.67
C LEU A 111 -1.88 0.47 10.71
N GLN A 112 -2.95 1.26 10.60
CA GLN A 112 -4.13 1.18 11.47
C GLN A 112 -4.90 -0.13 11.28
N ALA A 113 -4.90 -0.68 10.08
CA ALA A 113 -5.58 -1.93 9.77
C ALA A 113 -4.81 -3.18 10.23
N LEU A 114 -3.56 -3.07 10.72
CA LEU A 114 -2.80 -4.22 11.21
C LEU A 114 -3.45 -4.77 12.48
N THR A 115 -3.58 -6.09 12.53
CA THR A 115 -4.10 -6.84 13.67
C THR A 115 -3.09 -7.88 14.12
N PHE A 116 -2.98 -8.10 15.41
CA PHE A 116 -2.04 -9.04 16.00
C PHE A 116 -2.79 -9.99 16.96
N PRO A 117 -2.35 -11.25 17.10
CA PRO A 117 -2.95 -12.19 18.05
C PRO A 117 -2.86 -11.70 19.50
N VAL A 118 -1.81 -10.94 19.80
CA VAL A 118 -1.60 -10.29 21.10
C VAL A 118 -1.24 -8.83 20.82
N SER A 119 -1.92 -7.91 21.47
CA SER A 119 -1.68 -6.48 21.39
C SER A 119 -1.61 -5.84 22.75
N MET A 120 -1.11 -4.64 22.84
CA MET A 120 -0.98 -3.88 24.06
C MET A 120 -1.22 -2.38 23.83
N HIS A 121 -1.72 -1.72 24.87
CA HIS A 121 -1.68 -0.26 24.95
C HIS A 121 -0.36 0.20 25.55
N TRP A 122 0.12 1.37 25.11
CA TRP A 122 1.27 2.02 25.74
C TRP A 122 1.13 3.55 25.70
N ALA A 123 1.80 4.21 26.60
CA ALA A 123 1.68 5.66 26.80
C ALA A 123 0.21 6.08 26.92
N ASN A 124 -0.19 7.14 26.22
CA ASN A 124 -1.57 7.64 26.20
C ASN A 124 -2.35 7.22 24.95
N ASN A 125 -1.80 6.27 24.17
CA ASN A 125 -2.45 5.80 22.95
C ASN A 125 -3.66 4.92 23.29
N THR A 126 -4.77 5.17 22.62
CA THR A 126 -5.97 4.31 22.67
C THR A 126 -5.91 3.17 21.66
N PHE A 127 -4.95 3.24 20.72
CA PHE A 127 -4.73 2.23 19.69
C PHE A 127 -3.85 1.10 20.25
N GLU A 128 -4.25 -0.13 19.96
CA GLU A 128 -3.50 -1.32 20.36
C GLU A 128 -2.55 -1.76 19.25
N TYR A 129 -1.31 -2.10 19.64
CA TYR A 129 -0.32 -2.63 18.72
C TYR A 129 0.48 -3.76 19.39
N ILE A 130 1.22 -4.54 18.59
CA ILE A 130 2.00 -5.67 19.16
C ILE A 130 3.10 -5.21 20.10
N ARG A 131 3.69 -4.05 19.86
CA ARG A 131 4.77 -3.42 20.66
C ARG A 131 4.74 -1.91 20.51
N PRO A 132 5.30 -1.16 21.47
CA PRO A 132 5.53 0.27 21.29
C PRO A 132 6.30 0.56 20.00
N VAL A 133 5.76 1.42 19.16
CA VAL A 133 6.41 1.91 17.94
C VAL A 133 7.36 3.03 18.34
N HIS A 134 8.58 3.04 17.82
CA HIS A 134 9.60 4.06 18.12
C HIS A 134 10.06 4.82 16.89
N THR A 135 9.98 4.20 15.72
CA THR A 135 10.37 4.81 14.45
C THR A 135 9.37 4.42 13.38
N LEU A 136 9.11 5.34 12.48
CA LEU A 136 8.31 5.14 11.29
C LEU A 136 9.12 5.64 10.11
N THR A 137 9.28 4.80 9.08
CA THR A 137 9.98 5.16 7.85
C THR A 137 9.04 4.96 6.67
N VAL A 138 8.86 6.01 5.88
CA VAL A 138 8.05 5.97 4.65
C VAL A 138 8.82 6.68 3.56
N LEU A 139 9.20 5.92 2.53
CA LEU A 139 9.98 6.37 1.41
C LEU A 139 9.27 6.01 0.09
N LEU A 140 9.38 6.90 -0.88
CA LEU A 140 9.16 6.63 -2.29
C LEU A 140 10.50 6.89 -2.98
N ASP A 141 11.13 5.86 -3.49
CA ASP A 141 12.50 5.87 -3.96
C ASP A 141 13.44 6.51 -2.91
N GLU A 142 13.98 7.69 -3.18
CA GLU A 142 14.84 8.45 -2.27
C GLU A 142 14.09 9.50 -1.43
N GLN A 143 12.82 9.74 -1.74
CA GLN A 143 12.03 10.77 -1.08
C GLN A 143 11.38 10.26 0.19
N ALA A 144 11.64 10.90 1.33
CA ALA A 144 10.93 10.64 2.57
C ALA A 144 9.62 11.44 2.64
N PHE A 145 8.58 10.82 3.19
CA PHE A 145 7.28 11.43 3.41
C PHE A 145 7.03 11.66 4.89
N ASP A 146 6.50 12.82 5.23
CA ASP A 146 6.13 13.19 6.59
C ASP A 146 4.72 12.67 6.90
N LEU A 147 4.66 11.66 7.74
CA LEU A 147 3.42 11.07 8.25
C LEU A 147 3.44 11.04 9.77
N ASP A 148 2.26 11.11 10.38
CA ASP A 148 2.09 10.93 11.81
C ASP A 148 1.33 9.62 12.08
N PHE A 149 1.90 8.75 12.90
CA PHE A 149 1.26 7.53 13.38
C PHE A 149 1.61 7.29 14.85
N LEU A 150 0.61 7.26 15.72
CA LEU A 150 0.76 7.06 17.16
C LEU A 150 1.72 8.07 17.82
N ASP A 151 1.58 9.34 17.47
CA ASP A 151 2.44 10.46 17.89
C ASP A 151 3.91 10.36 17.44
N ILE A 152 4.19 9.49 16.48
CA ILE A 152 5.52 9.33 15.90
C ILE A 152 5.49 9.89 14.47
N LYS A 153 6.39 10.82 14.22
CA LYS A 153 6.62 11.35 12.88
C LYS A 153 7.48 10.39 12.08
N SER A 154 7.09 10.16 10.85
CA SER A 154 7.93 9.40 9.93
C SER A 154 9.18 10.18 9.54
N GLY A 155 10.19 9.45 9.18
CA GLY A 155 11.44 9.97 8.65
C GLY A 155 12.14 8.86 7.87
N ARG A 156 13.46 8.98 7.75
CA ARG A 156 14.29 7.94 7.13
C ARG A 156 15.18 7.21 8.13
N THR A 157 15.09 7.57 9.41
CA THR A 157 15.96 6.98 10.44
C THR A 157 15.45 5.62 10.87
N SER A 158 16.34 4.65 10.94
CA SER A 158 16.11 3.32 11.50
C SER A 158 17.21 2.96 12.50
N ARG A 159 16.94 2.03 13.39
CA ARG A 159 17.92 1.59 14.38
C ARG A 159 18.55 0.27 13.97
N GLY A 160 19.87 0.20 14.00
CA GLY A 160 20.62 -1.02 13.76
C GLY A 160 20.46 -2.09 14.86
N HIS A 161 21.37 -3.06 14.86
CA HIS A 161 21.42 -4.08 15.90
C HIS A 161 21.68 -3.42 17.26
N ARG A 162 20.98 -3.91 18.30
CA ARG A 162 20.95 -3.26 19.63
C ARG A 162 22.31 -3.02 20.26
N PHE A 163 23.25 -3.93 20.04
CA PHE A 163 24.58 -3.90 20.67
C PHE A 163 25.72 -3.64 19.67
N LEU A 164 25.55 -4.08 18.41
CA LEU A 164 26.58 -4.02 17.39
C LEU A 164 26.40 -2.85 16.43
N GLY A 165 25.15 -2.41 16.22
CA GLY A 165 24.80 -1.35 15.29
C GLY A 165 24.47 -0.05 15.99
N GLN A 166 24.23 0.95 15.17
CA GLN A 166 23.82 2.29 15.56
C GLN A 166 22.53 2.70 14.86
N GLU A 167 22.07 3.88 15.15
CA GLU A 167 21.03 4.55 14.36
C GLU A 167 21.59 4.88 12.97
N THR A 168 20.82 4.63 11.93
CA THR A 168 21.21 4.86 10.54
C THR A 168 20.06 5.49 9.76
N GLU A 169 20.40 6.24 8.74
CA GLU A 169 19.43 6.73 7.76
C GLU A 169 19.31 5.73 6.61
N ILE A 170 18.10 5.44 6.21
CA ILE A 170 17.80 4.67 5.00
C ILE A 170 17.85 5.63 3.82
N ALA A 171 18.81 5.41 2.92
CA ALA A 171 19.05 6.32 1.82
C ALA A 171 17.94 6.29 0.77
N SER A 172 17.44 5.08 0.45
CA SER A 172 16.33 4.87 -0.49
C SER A 172 15.51 3.63 -0.12
N ALA A 173 14.38 3.46 -0.77
CA ALA A 173 13.58 2.23 -0.65
C ALA A 173 14.38 0.99 -1.11
N ASP A 174 15.23 1.13 -2.11
CA ASP A 174 16.04 0.04 -2.64
C ASP A 174 17.21 -0.32 -1.72
N SER A 175 17.83 0.66 -1.07
CA SER A 175 18.98 0.45 -0.18
C SER A 175 18.61 -0.07 1.21
N TYR A 176 17.31 -0.24 1.51
CA TYR A 176 16.82 -0.61 2.86
C TYR A 176 17.53 -1.81 3.48
N GLU A 177 17.74 -2.87 2.73
CA GLU A 177 18.40 -4.08 3.23
C GLU A 177 19.88 -3.85 3.47
N ASP A 178 20.57 -3.18 2.55
CA ASP A 178 22.00 -2.90 2.63
C ASP A 178 22.31 -1.92 3.77
N ASP A 179 21.51 -0.86 3.93
CA ASP A 179 21.67 0.10 5.01
C ASP A 179 21.52 -0.57 6.39
N LEU A 180 20.53 -1.48 6.53
CA LEU A 180 20.35 -2.24 7.75
C LEU A 180 21.44 -3.29 7.96
N ARG A 181 21.90 -3.95 6.89
CA ARG A 181 22.98 -4.92 6.95
C ARG A 181 24.28 -4.27 7.42
N ALA A 182 24.59 -3.06 6.97
CA ALA A 182 25.72 -2.28 7.47
C ALA A 182 25.65 -1.99 8.98
N GLN A 183 24.44 -2.10 9.54
CA GLN A 183 24.16 -1.96 10.97
C GLN A 183 23.86 -3.30 11.67
N PHE A 184 24.34 -4.40 11.12
CA PHE A 184 24.23 -5.76 11.65
C PHE A 184 22.78 -6.25 11.79
N VAL A 185 21.90 -5.88 10.87
CA VAL A 185 20.52 -6.35 10.80
C VAL A 185 20.25 -6.95 9.44
N ILE A 186 19.93 -8.24 9.41
CA ILE A 186 19.43 -8.92 8.24
C ILE A 186 17.91 -8.81 8.27
N ALA A 187 17.35 -7.95 7.42
CA ALA A 187 15.93 -7.63 7.45
C ALA A 187 15.05 -8.72 6.84
N SER A 188 15.55 -9.39 5.79
CA SER A 188 14.84 -10.47 5.09
C SER A 188 14.81 -11.75 5.94
N PRO A 189 13.62 -12.31 6.26
CA PRO A 189 13.50 -13.59 6.95
C PRO A 189 14.08 -14.74 6.13
N LEU A 190 13.87 -14.74 4.82
CA LEU A 190 14.36 -15.79 3.92
C LEU A 190 15.89 -15.82 3.92
N GLU A 191 16.51 -14.67 3.71
CA GLU A 191 17.96 -14.57 3.74
C GLU A 191 18.57 -14.99 5.09
N ARG A 192 17.93 -14.62 6.21
CA ARG A 192 18.39 -15.10 7.53
C ARG A 192 18.34 -16.62 7.64
N GLY A 193 17.26 -17.25 7.11
CA GLY A 193 17.12 -18.69 7.07
C GLY A 193 18.23 -19.33 6.26
N ASP A 194 18.47 -18.86 5.04
CA ASP A 194 19.54 -19.35 4.16
C ASP A 194 20.90 -19.23 4.82
N MET A 195 21.23 -18.06 5.40
CA MET A 195 22.50 -17.86 6.11
C MET A 195 22.70 -18.80 7.32
N ILE A 196 21.62 -19.14 8.04
CA ILE A 196 21.70 -20.08 9.16
C ILE A 196 22.00 -21.49 8.63
N VAL A 197 21.31 -21.91 7.56
CA VAL A 197 21.52 -23.22 6.91
C VAL A 197 22.95 -23.35 6.40
N ASP A 198 23.44 -22.34 5.68
CA ASP A 198 24.82 -22.32 5.17
C ASP A 198 25.86 -22.45 6.30
N GLN A 199 25.65 -21.76 7.42
CA GLN A 199 26.53 -21.83 8.57
C GLN A 199 26.49 -23.19 9.27
N ILE A 200 25.30 -23.83 9.35
CA ILE A 200 25.17 -25.19 9.88
C ILE A 200 25.92 -26.16 8.99
N GLN A 201 25.77 -26.08 7.67
CA GLN A 201 26.47 -26.95 6.72
C GLN A 201 28.00 -26.81 6.82
N ALA A 202 28.49 -25.58 6.93
CA ALA A 202 29.91 -25.34 7.14
C ALA A 202 30.44 -25.99 8.45
N LEU A 203 29.67 -25.93 9.52
CA LEU A 203 30.02 -26.59 10.79
C LEU A 203 29.96 -28.12 10.69
N GLU A 204 29.02 -28.68 9.95
CA GLU A 204 28.95 -30.12 9.66
C GLU A 204 30.22 -30.61 8.96
N GLU A 205 30.66 -29.88 7.94
CA GLU A 205 31.90 -30.20 7.19
C GLU A 205 33.14 -30.08 8.11
N GLU A 206 33.23 -29.00 8.90
CA GLU A 206 34.37 -28.74 9.77
C GLU A 206 34.53 -29.82 10.86
N HIS A 207 33.40 -30.25 11.43
CA HIS A 207 33.41 -31.16 12.58
C HIS A 207 33.12 -32.63 12.25
N GLY A 208 32.77 -32.94 10.98
CA GLY A 208 32.42 -34.28 10.52
C GLY A 208 31.16 -34.86 11.19
N VAL A 209 30.21 -34.00 11.49
CA VAL A 209 28.92 -34.34 12.10
C VAL A 209 27.77 -34.10 11.12
N SER A 210 26.59 -34.61 11.42
CA SER A 210 25.36 -34.27 10.70
C SER A 210 24.36 -33.66 11.69
N ILE A 211 23.78 -32.54 11.30
CA ILE A 211 22.84 -31.75 12.12
C ILE A 211 21.49 -31.77 11.39
N GLU A 212 20.45 -32.23 12.06
CA GLU A 212 19.09 -32.15 11.53
C GLU A 212 18.58 -30.70 11.68
N ILE A 213 18.16 -30.12 10.56
CA ILE A 213 17.58 -28.78 10.54
C ILE A 213 16.10 -28.88 10.92
N ASP A 214 15.75 -28.29 12.05
CA ASP A 214 14.37 -28.15 12.50
C ASP A 214 13.77 -26.88 11.88
N GLU A 215 12.80 -27.03 10.99
CA GLU A 215 12.16 -25.92 10.28
C GLU A 215 11.37 -25.01 11.24
N ASP A 216 10.83 -25.55 12.34
CA ASP A 216 10.09 -24.76 13.34
C ASP A 216 11.03 -23.86 14.15
N LEU A 217 12.29 -24.29 14.34
CA LEU A 217 13.33 -23.46 14.97
C LEU A 217 13.94 -22.45 14.00
N LEU A 218 13.93 -22.73 12.72
CA LEU A 218 14.48 -21.86 11.68
C LEU A 218 13.58 -20.63 11.44
N ASN A 219 12.25 -20.77 11.62
CA ASN A 219 11.23 -19.74 11.42
C ASN A 219 10.96 -18.96 12.74
#